data_98d15b7e63faeb3b654f07a7bfe0585a
#
_entry.id   98d15b7e63faeb3b654f07a7bfe0585a
#
_cell.length_a   1.000
_cell.length_b   1.000
_cell.length_c   1.000
_cell.angle_alpha   90.00
_cell.angle_beta   90.00
_cell.angle_gamma   90.00
#
_symmetry.space_group_name_H-M   'P 1'
#
loop_
_entity.id
_entity.type
_entity.pdbx_description
1 polymer ?
#
loop_
_entity_poly.entity_id
_entity_poly.type
_entity_poly.pdbx_seq_one_letter_code
_entity_poly.pdbx_strand_id
1 'polypeptide(L)'
;MANDIVLETEALSKHWGGIKALNDISLQFRDRQLHGVVGPNGAGKSTLLNMLCGSLKPTSGCIFHKGQRIDTLKPWKFVRRGIGRSFQKTNIYPEVTCLENCAISAQRRFGGNFNLFASRHSNQMVRKAAEEALAQVGLEGRTHTIAAEISYGEQRQLEIAMVLATDPCILLLDEPMAGMGHEESQRIIELLKERKQTYCIVLVEHDMDAIFELSDQLTVLDNGRHLITGTVDEVRADPRVKEAYLGAEEDDAEEQAA
;
A
#
# COMPACT_ATOMS: atom_id res chain seq x y z
N MET A 1 -26.51 9.58 -3.57
CA MET A 1 -25.08 9.44 -3.89
C MET A 1 -24.62 8.19 -3.17
N ALA A 2 -24.09 7.18 -3.88
CA ALA A 2 -23.57 5.97 -3.25
C ALA A 2 -22.43 6.36 -2.34
N ASN A 3 -22.33 5.71 -1.18
CA ASN A 3 -21.25 5.93 -0.24
C ASN A 3 -19.96 5.38 -0.86
N ASP A 4 -19.13 6.25 -1.45
CA ASP A 4 -17.90 5.88 -2.15
C ASP A 4 -16.77 5.48 -1.18
N ILE A 5 -17.03 5.47 0.14
CA ILE A 5 -16.07 5.06 1.17
C ILE A 5 -15.94 3.54 1.15
N VAL A 6 -14.74 3.07 0.83
CA VAL A 6 -14.42 1.63 0.75
C VAL A 6 -13.66 1.13 1.97
N LEU A 7 -12.89 2.01 2.64
CA LEU A 7 -12.17 1.69 3.87
C LEU A 7 -12.28 2.88 4.83
N GLU A 8 -12.47 2.60 6.12
CA GLU A 8 -12.66 3.63 7.14
C GLU A 8 -12.05 3.18 8.46
N THR A 9 -11.52 4.14 9.22
CA THR A 9 -11.06 3.92 10.59
C THR A 9 -11.84 4.84 11.52
N GLU A 10 -12.21 4.33 12.69
CA GLU A 10 -12.84 5.11 13.77
C GLU A 10 -12.04 4.98 15.05
N ALA A 11 -11.53 6.11 15.56
CA ALA A 11 -10.76 6.24 16.80
C ALA A 11 -9.63 5.18 16.92
N LEU A 12 -8.99 4.85 15.77
CA LEU A 12 -8.03 3.78 15.68
C LEU A 12 -6.75 4.10 16.45
N SER A 13 -6.40 3.25 17.40
CA SER A 13 -5.22 3.46 18.25
C SER A 13 -4.35 2.22 18.34
N LYS A 14 -3.04 2.43 18.43
CA LYS A 14 -2.05 1.38 18.70
C LYS A 14 -1.03 1.82 19.72
N HIS A 15 -0.99 1.10 20.82
CA HIS A 15 -0.06 1.34 21.91
C HIS A 15 0.80 0.10 22.15
N TRP A 16 2.08 0.30 22.49
CA TRP A 16 3.01 -0.70 22.98
C TRP A 16 3.55 -0.22 24.36
N GLY A 17 2.97 -0.74 25.43
CA GLY A 17 3.27 -0.23 26.77
C GLY A 17 2.93 1.26 26.85
N GLY A 18 3.91 2.09 27.15
CA GLY A 18 3.76 3.56 27.23
C GLY A 18 3.80 4.31 25.90
N ILE A 19 4.25 3.63 24.81
CA ILE A 19 4.42 4.27 23.50
C ILE A 19 3.09 4.25 22.76
N LYS A 20 2.59 5.42 22.35
CA LYS A 20 1.39 5.59 21.54
C LYS A 20 1.80 5.78 20.08
N ALA A 21 1.96 4.67 19.35
CA ALA A 21 2.34 4.73 17.95
C ALA A 21 1.25 5.29 17.03
N LEU A 22 -0.03 5.09 17.39
CA LEU A 22 -1.18 5.79 16.81
C LEU A 22 -2.21 6.06 17.92
N ASN A 23 -2.84 7.21 17.87
CA ASN A 23 -3.77 7.65 18.89
C ASN A 23 -4.96 8.37 18.25
N ASP A 24 -6.12 7.71 18.29
CA ASP A 24 -7.41 8.24 17.87
C ASP A 24 -7.46 8.68 16.39
N ILE A 25 -7.08 7.78 15.49
CA ILE A 25 -7.03 8.04 14.04
C ILE A 25 -8.36 7.66 13.40
N SER A 26 -9.07 8.65 12.85
CA SER A 26 -10.31 8.48 12.11
C SER A 26 -10.11 9.00 10.69
N LEU A 27 -10.12 8.11 9.70
CA LEU A 27 -9.86 8.38 8.28
C LEU A 27 -10.87 7.68 7.41
N GLN A 28 -11.12 8.24 6.22
CA GLN A 28 -11.98 7.67 5.21
C GLN A 28 -11.24 7.60 3.86
N PHE A 29 -11.24 6.42 3.25
CA PHE A 29 -10.62 6.16 1.95
C PHE A 29 -11.73 5.84 0.94
N ARG A 30 -11.70 6.55 -0.20
CA ARG A 30 -12.73 6.47 -1.22
C ARG A 30 -12.32 5.58 -2.39
N ASP A 31 -13.31 5.01 -3.04
CA ASP A 31 -13.11 4.24 -4.27
C ASP A 31 -12.49 5.10 -5.37
N ARG A 32 -11.58 4.51 -6.16
CA ARG A 32 -10.94 5.18 -7.30
C ARG A 32 -10.31 6.54 -6.95
N GLN A 33 -9.64 6.58 -5.80
CA GLN A 33 -8.83 7.72 -5.36
C GLN A 33 -7.48 7.24 -4.83
N LEU A 34 -6.46 8.06 -5.03
CA LEU A 34 -5.19 7.89 -4.36
C LEU A 34 -5.12 8.81 -3.14
N HIS A 35 -5.00 8.19 -1.99
CA HIS A 35 -4.88 8.83 -0.69
C HIS A 35 -3.45 8.72 -0.18
N GLY A 36 -2.72 9.82 -0.22
CA GLY A 36 -1.37 9.91 0.33
C GLY A 36 -1.39 9.97 1.86
N VAL A 37 -0.44 9.31 2.50
CA VAL A 37 -0.21 9.40 3.95
C VAL A 37 1.24 9.78 4.17
N VAL A 38 1.46 10.95 4.73
CA VAL A 38 2.78 11.54 4.96
C VAL A 38 2.98 11.93 6.41
N GLY A 39 4.21 12.28 6.78
CA GLY A 39 4.59 12.70 8.13
C GLY A 39 6.03 12.32 8.44
N PRO A 40 6.63 12.87 9.51
CA PRO A 40 7.99 12.57 9.93
C PRO A 40 8.25 11.08 10.19
N ASN A 41 9.52 10.75 10.41
CA ASN A 41 9.89 9.43 10.90
C ASN A 41 9.24 9.18 12.26
N GLY A 42 8.74 7.97 12.47
CA GLY A 42 7.99 7.66 13.71
C GLY A 42 6.55 8.18 13.80
N ALA A 43 6.04 8.94 12.82
CA ALA A 43 4.66 9.48 12.83
C ALA A 43 3.56 8.41 12.84
N GLY A 44 3.88 7.12 12.62
CA GLY A 44 2.91 6.02 12.67
C GLY A 44 2.40 5.54 11.31
N LYS A 45 2.94 6.03 10.19
CA LYS A 45 2.50 5.68 8.81
C LYS A 45 2.46 4.18 8.55
N SER A 46 3.58 3.48 8.73
CA SER A 46 3.65 2.02 8.55
C SER A 46 2.82 1.26 9.58
N THR A 47 2.64 1.81 10.79
CA THR A 47 1.73 1.25 11.80
C THR A 47 0.28 1.30 11.30
N LEU A 48 -0.14 2.42 10.70
CA LEU A 48 -1.46 2.57 10.08
C LEU A 48 -1.65 1.52 8.97
N LEU A 49 -0.72 1.45 8.00
CA LEU A 49 -0.81 0.46 6.92
C LEU A 49 -0.86 -0.99 7.44
N ASN A 50 -0.07 -1.31 8.47
CA ASN A 50 -0.08 -2.63 9.12
C ASN A 50 -1.45 -2.98 9.71
N MET A 51 -2.15 -1.99 10.27
CA MET A 51 -3.51 -2.21 10.79
C MET A 51 -4.54 -2.32 9.66
N LEU A 52 -4.45 -1.46 8.64
CA LEU A 52 -5.37 -1.47 7.49
C LEU A 52 -5.32 -2.78 6.69
N CYS A 53 -4.19 -3.51 6.68
CA CYS A 53 -4.08 -4.83 6.06
C CYS A 53 -4.32 -6.01 7.03
N GLY A 54 -4.59 -5.73 8.32
CA GLY A 54 -4.83 -6.73 9.34
C GLY A 54 -3.58 -7.46 9.85
N SER A 55 -2.35 -7.03 9.46
CA SER A 55 -1.09 -7.59 9.96
C SER A 55 -0.85 -7.21 11.42
N LEU A 56 -1.42 -6.08 11.84
CA LEU A 56 -1.36 -5.58 13.20
C LEU A 56 -2.78 -5.32 13.73
N LYS A 57 -3.07 -5.82 14.93
CA LYS A 57 -4.35 -5.55 15.59
C LYS A 57 -4.30 -4.21 16.31
N PRO A 58 -5.35 -3.38 16.22
CA PRO A 58 -5.47 -2.16 17.02
C PRO A 58 -5.54 -2.50 18.52
N THR A 59 -5.15 -1.55 19.35
CA THR A 59 -5.37 -1.58 20.81
C THR A 59 -6.81 -1.15 21.13
N SER A 60 -7.31 -0.15 20.37
CA SER A 60 -8.71 0.32 20.45
C SER A 60 -9.13 0.90 19.10
N GLY A 61 -10.41 1.22 18.96
CA GLY A 61 -11.01 1.70 17.72
C GLY A 61 -11.40 0.57 16.78
N CYS A 62 -11.84 0.92 15.57
CA CYS A 62 -12.42 0.00 14.60
C CYS A 62 -11.91 0.30 13.19
N ILE A 63 -11.92 -0.74 12.35
CA ILE A 63 -11.67 -0.63 10.89
C ILE A 63 -12.89 -1.20 10.19
N PHE A 64 -13.42 -0.45 9.22
CA PHE A 64 -14.57 -0.86 8.42
C PHE A 64 -14.17 -0.94 6.95
N HIS A 65 -14.61 -1.99 6.28
CA HIS A 65 -14.54 -2.14 4.83
C HIS A 65 -15.96 -2.22 4.28
N LYS A 66 -16.33 -1.25 3.44
CA LYS A 66 -17.69 -1.11 2.89
C LYS A 66 -18.77 -1.20 3.99
N GLY A 67 -18.56 -0.47 5.08
CA GLY A 67 -19.46 -0.43 6.25
C GLY A 67 -19.45 -1.66 7.16
N GLN A 68 -18.64 -2.69 6.87
CA GLN A 68 -18.52 -3.88 7.69
C GLN A 68 -17.24 -3.85 8.52
N ARG A 69 -17.35 -4.04 9.83
CA ARG A 69 -16.20 -4.08 10.73
C ARG A 69 -15.28 -5.28 10.43
N ILE A 70 -13.98 -5.03 10.29
CA ILE A 70 -12.99 -6.03 9.87
C ILE A 70 -11.80 -6.20 10.81
N ASP A 71 -11.52 -5.29 11.76
CA ASP A 71 -10.35 -5.32 12.66
C ASP A 71 -10.26 -6.60 13.53
N THR A 72 -11.37 -7.30 13.72
CA THR A 72 -11.43 -8.57 14.45
C THR A 72 -11.04 -9.78 13.59
N LEU A 73 -10.91 -9.60 12.29
CA LEU A 73 -10.65 -10.69 11.34
C LEU A 73 -9.16 -11.10 11.36
N LYS A 74 -8.89 -12.32 10.89
CA LYS A 74 -7.54 -12.80 10.64
C LYS A 74 -6.98 -12.15 9.36
N PRO A 75 -5.63 -11.93 9.23
CA PRO A 75 -5.02 -11.24 8.09
C PRO A 75 -5.44 -11.77 6.72
N TRP A 76 -5.51 -13.09 6.53
CA TRP A 76 -5.91 -13.68 5.26
C TRP A 76 -7.35 -13.35 4.83
N LYS A 77 -8.22 -12.93 5.77
CA LYS A 77 -9.58 -12.46 5.46
C LYS A 77 -9.60 -11.05 4.88
N PHE A 78 -8.62 -10.20 5.21
CA PHE A 78 -8.44 -8.89 4.58
C PHE A 78 -8.15 -9.06 3.09
N VAL A 79 -7.22 -9.94 2.74
CA VAL A 79 -6.89 -10.23 1.33
C VAL A 79 -8.11 -10.79 0.58
N ARG A 80 -8.90 -11.67 1.21
CA ARG A 80 -10.15 -12.17 0.61
C ARG A 80 -11.21 -11.10 0.40
N ARG A 81 -11.14 -10.00 1.11
CA ARG A 81 -12.00 -8.83 0.93
C ARG A 81 -11.45 -7.82 -0.09
N GLY A 82 -10.36 -8.18 -0.75
CA GLY A 82 -9.75 -7.34 -1.78
C GLY A 82 -8.85 -6.24 -1.22
N ILE A 83 -8.30 -6.39 -0.01
CA ILE A 83 -7.28 -5.47 0.53
C ILE A 83 -5.92 -6.08 0.24
N GLY A 84 -5.22 -5.55 -0.76
CA GLY A 84 -3.87 -5.94 -1.16
C GLY A 84 -2.83 -4.99 -0.56
N ARG A 85 -1.63 -5.51 -0.25
CA ARG A 85 -0.53 -4.71 0.28
C ARG A 85 0.79 -5.08 -0.38
N SER A 86 1.59 -4.06 -0.77
CA SER A 86 3.03 -4.22 -0.99
C SER A 86 3.79 -4.11 0.35
N PHE A 87 5.01 -4.61 0.40
CA PHE A 87 5.84 -4.52 1.59
C PHE A 87 7.05 -3.61 1.31
N GLN A 88 7.56 -2.94 2.35
CA GLN A 88 8.73 -2.07 2.26
C GLN A 88 9.99 -2.82 1.77
N LYS A 89 10.18 -4.07 2.20
CA LYS A 89 11.22 -4.96 1.65
C LYS A 89 10.65 -5.75 0.49
N THR A 90 11.39 -5.81 -0.61
CA THR A 90 11.03 -6.59 -1.80
C THR A 90 10.70 -8.03 -1.42
N ASN A 91 9.45 -8.43 -1.63
CA ASN A 91 8.91 -9.72 -1.23
C ASN A 91 8.56 -10.57 -2.45
N ILE A 92 9.54 -10.75 -3.34
CA ILE A 92 9.45 -11.62 -4.52
C ILE A 92 10.15 -12.96 -4.25
N TYR A 93 9.84 -13.95 -5.07
CA TYR A 93 10.57 -15.21 -5.13
C TYR A 93 11.65 -15.09 -6.21
N PRO A 94 12.93 -14.83 -5.85
CA PRO A 94 13.96 -14.44 -6.81
C PRO A 94 14.32 -15.56 -7.78
N GLU A 95 14.17 -16.83 -7.39
CA GLU A 95 14.60 -18.01 -8.15
C GLU A 95 13.57 -18.51 -9.18
N VAL A 96 12.37 -17.92 -9.19
CA VAL A 96 11.31 -18.28 -10.13
C VAL A 96 11.02 -17.13 -11.10
N THR A 97 10.31 -17.41 -12.18
CA THR A 97 9.95 -16.40 -13.19
C THR A 97 9.00 -15.34 -12.68
N CYS A 98 8.91 -14.20 -13.37
CA CYS A 98 7.93 -13.16 -13.07
C CYS A 98 6.50 -13.72 -13.12
N LEU A 99 6.20 -14.59 -14.10
CA LEU A 99 4.91 -15.25 -14.22
C LEU A 99 4.58 -16.11 -12.99
N GLU A 100 5.54 -16.90 -12.53
CA GLU A 100 5.36 -17.79 -11.37
C GLU A 100 5.15 -16.99 -10.09
N ASN A 101 5.87 -15.86 -9.90
CA ASN A 101 5.63 -14.93 -8.81
C ASN A 101 4.17 -14.46 -8.75
N CYS A 102 3.66 -13.96 -9.88
CA CYS A 102 2.27 -13.52 -9.98
C CYS A 102 1.28 -14.69 -9.86
N ALA A 103 1.61 -15.87 -10.41
CA ALA A 103 0.75 -17.05 -10.33
C ALA A 103 0.57 -17.55 -8.89
N ILE A 104 1.64 -17.52 -8.07
CA ILE A 104 1.57 -17.85 -6.64
C ILE A 104 0.55 -16.94 -5.94
N SER A 105 0.58 -15.65 -6.22
CA SER A 105 -0.37 -14.67 -5.66
C SER A 105 -1.81 -14.91 -6.17
N ALA A 106 -1.97 -15.13 -7.48
CA ALA A 106 -3.26 -15.36 -8.13
C ALA A 106 -3.98 -16.62 -7.65
N GLN A 107 -3.26 -17.67 -7.20
CA GLN A 107 -3.86 -18.91 -6.70
C GLN A 107 -4.90 -18.66 -5.60
N ARG A 108 -4.72 -17.61 -4.78
CA ARG A 108 -5.68 -17.27 -3.71
C ARG A 108 -7.06 -16.89 -4.24
N ARG A 109 -7.13 -16.32 -5.43
CA ARG A 109 -8.37 -15.93 -6.12
C ARG A 109 -9.22 -17.14 -6.51
N PHE A 110 -8.57 -18.25 -6.87
CA PHE A 110 -9.21 -19.43 -7.46
C PHE A 110 -9.33 -20.63 -6.51
N GLY A 111 -9.34 -20.39 -5.18
CA GLY A 111 -9.61 -21.44 -4.20
C GLY A 111 -8.38 -22.13 -3.63
N GLY A 112 -7.26 -21.41 -3.52
CA GLY A 112 -5.92 -21.82 -3.14
C GLY A 112 -5.74 -22.58 -1.83
N ASN A 113 -6.10 -23.85 -1.83
CA ASN A 113 -5.29 -24.86 -1.16
C ASN A 113 -4.40 -25.47 -2.26
N PHE A 114 -3.17 -25.82 -1.92
CA PHE A 114 -2.29 -26.66 -2.73
C PHE A 114 -3.06 -27.92 -3.16
N ASN A 115 -3.91 -27.76 -4.16
CA ASN A 115 -4.69 -28.85 -4.69
C ASN A 115 -3.83 -29.47 -5.78
N LEU A 116 -3.04 -30.48 -5.41
CA LEU A 116 -2.28 -31.31 -6.36
C LEU A 116 -3.17 -31.88 -7.48
N PHE A 117 -4.50 -31.78 -7.33
CA PHE A 117 -5.54 -32.16 -8.29
C PHE A 117 -6.25 -30.94 -8.92
N ALA A 118 -5.66 -29.71 -8.85
CA ALA A 118 -6.23 -28.55 -9.52
C ALA A 118 -6.47 -28.86 -11.00
N SER A 119 -7.70 -28.64 -11.45
CA SER A 119 -8.08 -28.93 -12.83
C SER A 119 -7.22 -28.11 -13.81
N ARG A 120 -7.00 -28.61 -15.04
CA ARG A 120 -6.35 -27.84 -16.12
C ARG A 120 -6.96 -26.45 -16.27
N HIS A 121 -8.26 -26.30 -16.05
CA HIS A 121 -8.99 -25.06 -16.13
C HIS A 121 -8.57 -24.07 -15.02
N SER A 122 -8.40 -24.52 -13.77
CA SER A 122 -7.93 -23.69 -12.65
C SER A 122 -6.51 -23.16 -12.91
N ASN A 123 -5.61 -23.99 -13.43
CA ASN A 123 -4.25 -23.58 -13.78
C ASN A 123 -4.24 -22.54 -14.92
N GLN A 124 -5.14 -22.65 -15.88
CA GLN A 124 -5.26 -21.70 -17.00
C GLN A 124 -5.79 -20.34 -16.49
N MET A 125 -6.75 -20.31 -15.57
CA MET A 125 -7.26 -19.08 -14.97
C MET A 125 -6.20 -18.37 -14.12
N VAL A 126 -5.43 -19.11 -13.31
CA VAL A 126 -4.31 -18.57 -12.54
C VAL A 126 -3.27 -17.94 -13.45
N ARG A 127 -2.88 -18.67 -14.51
CA ARG A 127 -1.91 -18.19 -15.50
C ARG A 127 -2.39 -16.90 -16.19
N LYS A 128 -3.64 -16.87 -16.64
CA LYS A 128 -4.24 -15.69 -17.28
C LYS A 128 -4.23 -14.48 -16.34
N ALA A 129 -4.64 -14.66 -15.07
CA ALA A 129 -4.60 -13.59 -14.07
C ALA A 129 -3.19 -13.08 -13.81
N ALA A 130 -2.17 -13.96 -13.82
CA ALA A 130 -0.78 -13.59 -13.66
C ALA A 130 -0.26 -12.81 -14.89
N GLU A 131 -0.59 -13.25 -16.11
CA GLU A 131 -0.22 -12.55 -17.36
C GLU A 131 -0.89 -11.16 -17.42
N GLU A 132 -2.18 -11.05 -17.07
CA GLU A 132 -2.90 -9.78 -16.99
C GLU A 132 -2.27 -8.83 -15.95
N ALA A 133 -1.85 -9.35 -14.80
CA ALA A 133 -1.20 -8.55 -13.77
C ALA A 133 0.17 -8.01 -14.22
N LEU A 134 0.98 -8.84 -14.89
CA LEU A 134 2.26 -8.40 -15.46
C LEU A 134 2.07 -7.34 -16.55
N ALA A 135 1.08 -7.48 -17.41
CA ALA A 135 0.75 -6.49 -18.42
C ALA A 135 0.31 -5.15 -17.81
N GLN A 136 -0.43 -5.19 -16.69
CA GLN A 136 -0.84 -3.98 -15.99
C GLN A 136 0.32 -3.13 -15.44
N VAL A 137 1.49 -3.72 -15.23
CA VAL A 137 2.68 -3.02 -14.73
C VAL A 137 3.78 -2.87 -15.79
N GLY A 138 3.51 -3.24 -17.05
CA GLY A 138 4.46 -3.12 -18.16
C GLY A 138 5.55 -4.21 -18.20
N LEU A 139 5.31 -5.35 -17.54
CA LEU A 139 6.24 -6.49 -17.49
C LEU A 139 5.85 -7.66 -18.39
N GLU A 140 4.98 -7.47 -19.39
CA GLU A 140 4.58 -8.52 -20.33
C GLU A 140 5.76 -9.12 -21.10
N GLY A 141 6.78 -8.30 -21.40
CA GLY A 141 8.04 -8.75 -22.03
C GLY A 141 8.97 -9.56 -21.13
N ARG A 142 8.71 -9.58 -19.80
CA ARG A 142 9.52 -10.26 -18.79
C ARG A 142 8.87 -11.51 -18.22
N THR A 143 7.76 -11.95 -18.78
CA THR A 143 6.93 -13.06 -18.27
C THR A 143 7.74 -14.31 -17.90
N HIS A 144 8.72 -14.69 -18.71
CA HIS A 144 9.57 -15.89 -18.52
C HIS A 144 10.96 -15.58 -17.95
N THR A 145 11.25 -14.32 -17.62
CA THR A 145 12.52 -13.93 -17.01
C THR A 145 12.51 -14.29 -15.54
N ILE A 146 13.62 -14.81 -15.03
CA ILE A 146 13.82 -15.07 -13.60
C ILE A 146 13.80 -13.73 -12.82
N ALA A 147 13.08 -13.68 -11.71
CA ALA A 147 12.86 -12.44 -10.98
C ALA A 147 14.15 -11.80 -10.43
N ALA A 148 15.20 -12.59 -10.18
CA ALA A 148 16.51 -12.06 -9.81
C ALA A 148 17.27 -11.38 -10.97
N GLU A 149 16.87 -11.61 -12.22
CA GLU A 149 17.56 -11.11 -13.42
C GLU A 149 17.00 -9.78 -13.94
N ILE A 150 15.86 -9.32 -13.42
CA ILE A 150 15.27 -8.02 -13.77
C ILE A 150 15.84 -6.91 -12.90
N SER A 151 15.76 -5.63 -13.35
CA SER A 151 16.23 -4.47 -12.59
C SER A 151 15.47 -4.30 -11.27
N TYR A 152 16.04 -3.50 -10.34
CA TYR A 152 15.38 -3.23 -9.07
C TYR A 152 14.00 -2.56 -9.26
N GLY A 153 13.89 -1.61 -10.19
CA GLY A 153 12.61 -0.99 -10.55
C GLY A 153 11.60 -2.01 -11.11
N GLU A 154 12.05 -2.92 -12.01
CA GLU A 154 11.20 -4.01 -12.52
C GLU A 154 10.78 -4.98 -11.39
N GLN A 155 11.64 -5.22 -10.37
CA GLN A 155 11.27 -6.03 -9.20
C GLN A 155 10.17 -5.36 -8.38
N ARG A 156 10.20 -4.03 -8.24
CA ARG A 156 9.13 -3.27 -7.59
C ARG A 156 7.83 -3.29 -8.39
N GLN A 157 7.91 -3.17 -9.72
CA GLN A 157 6.74 -3.38 -10.59
C GLN A 157 6.18 -4.79 -10.42
N LEU A 158 7.05 -5.82 -10.32
CA LEU A 158 6.63 -7.20 -10.07
C LEU A 158 5.90 -7.36 -8.74
N GLU A 159 6.34 -6.71 -7.67
CA GLU A 159 5.62 -6.71 -6.39
C GLU A 159 4.20 -6.14 -6.53
N ILE A 160 4.06 -5.03 -7.24
CA ILE A 160 2.74 -4.44 -7.52
C ILE A 160 1.91 -5.43 -8.36
N ALA A 161 2.49 -6.06 -9.38
CA ALA A 161 1.81 -7.08 -10.18
C ALA A 161 1.33 -8.27 -9.32
N MET A 162 2.15 -8.75 -8.39
CA MET A 162 1.77 -9.81 -7.45
C MET A 162 0.55 -9.43 -6.60
N VAL A 163 0.47 -8.17 -6.16
CA VAL A 163 -0.69 -7.66 -5.44
C VAL A 163 -1.90 -7.59 -6.38
N LEU A 164 -1.76 -7.04 -7.58
CA LEU A 164 -2.83 -6.94 -8.59
C LEU A 164 -3.37 -8.31 -9.01
N ALA A 165 -2.51 -9.34 -9.08
CA ALA A 165 -2.91 -10.71 -9.39
C ALA A 165 -3.91 -11.30 -8.38
N THR A 166 -3.97 -10.75 -7.17
CA THR A 166 -4.97 -11.15 -6.15
C THR A 166 -6.36 -10.55 -6.38
N ASP A 167 -6.54 -9.69 -7.40
CA ASP A 167 -7.78 -8.97 -7.72
C ASP A 167 -8.25 -8.07 -6.56
N PRO A 168 -7.41 -7.14 -6.10
CA PRO A 168 -7.77 -6.27 -4.99
C PRO A 168 -8.77 -5.19 -5.43
N CYS A 169 -9.48 -4.59 -4.47
CA CYS A 169 -10.18 -3.31 -4.67
C CYS A 169 -9.47 -2.15 -3.94
N ILE A 170 -8.59 -2.48 -3.01
CA ILE A 170 -7.77 -1.52 -2.24
C ILE A 170 -6.31 -1.95 -2.33
N LEU A 171 -5.45 -1.01 -2.72
CA LEU A 171 -3.99 -1.16 -2.75
C LEU A 171 -3.38 -0.34 -1.60
N LEU A 172 -2.66 -1.00 -0.71
CA LEU A 172 -1.87 -0.37 0.34
C LEU A 172 -0.39 -0.46 -0.06
N LEU A 173 0.22 0.68 -0.38
CA LEU A 173 1.58 0.76 -0.87
C LEU A 173 2.47 1.49 0.15
N ASP A 174 3.55 0.82 0.55
CA ASP A 174 4.50 1.32 1.56
C ASP A 174 5.84 1.58 0.87
N GLU A 175 6.11 2.85 0.56
CA GLU A 175 7.32 3.34 -0.08
C GLU A 175 7.70 2.56 -1.37
N PRO A 176 6.79 2.45 -2.35
CA PRO A 176 7.05 1.65 -3.54
C PRO A 176 8.18 2.19 -4.41
N MET A 177 8.57 3.46 -4.27
CA MET A 177 9.63 4.12 -5.03
C MET A 177 10.97 4.18 -4.29
N ALA A 178 11.05 3.68 -3.04
CA ALA A 178 12.27 3.74 -2.24
C ALA A 178 13.46 3.04 -2.92
N GLY A 179 14.59 3.75 -3.03
CA GLY A 179 15.82 3.22 -3.62
C GLY A 179 15.85 3.17 -5.15
N MET A 180 14.84 3.73 -5.82
CA MET A 180 14.79 3.82 -7.28
C MET A 180 15.50 5.06 -7.82
N GLY A 181 16.01 4.97 -9.05
CA GLY A 181 16.42 6.14 -9.81
C GLY A 181 15.23 6.93 -10.33
N HIS A 182 15.47 8.17 -10.76
CA HIS A 182 14.41 9.09 -11.22
C HIS A 182 13.53 8.49 -12.33
N GLU A 183 14.13 7.85 -13.35
CA GLU A 183 13.37 7.25 -14.46
C GLU A 183 12.49 6.07 -14.00
N GLU A 184 12.98 5.27 -13.04
CA GLU A 184 12.22 4.14 -12.48
C GLU A 184 11.05 4.65 -11.64
N SER A 185 11.27 5.67 -10.81
CA SER A 185 10.22 6.31 -10.01
C SER A 185 9.12 6.90 -10.90
N GLN A 186 9.49 7.57 -12.00
CA GLN A 186 8.53 8.12 -12.95
C GLN A 186 7.61 7.04 -13.56
N ARG A 187 8.14 5.86 -13.88
CA ARG A 187 7.33 4.73 -14.37
C ARG A 187 6.31 4.27 -13.33
N ILE A 188 6.69 4.23 -12.04
CA ILE A 188 5.76 3.90 -10.96
C ILE A 188 4.70 5.00 -10.79
N ILE A 189 5.09 6.27 -10.89
CA ILE A 189 4.15 7.41 -10.82
C ILE A 189 3.10 7.29 -11.94
N GLU A 190 3.52 7.07 -13.18
CA GLU A 190 2.61 6.89 -14.31
C GLU A 190 1.68 5.67 -14.11
N LEU A 191 2.25 4.55 -13.67
CA LEU A 191 1.47 3.36 -13.33
C LEU A 191 0.40 3.66 -12.27
N LEU A 192 0.75 4.33 -11.17
CA LEU A 192 -0.18 4.63 -10.09
C LEU A 192 -1.26 5.65 -10.54
N LYS A 193 -0.93 6.62 -11.39
CA LYS A 193 -1.91 7.53 -12.01
C LYS A 193 -2.98 6.79 -12.82
N GLU A 194 -2.59 5.78 -13.57
CA GLU A 194 -3.54 4.95 -14.30
C GLU A 194 -4.35 4.07 -13.35
N ARG A 195 -3.69 3.45 -12.36
CA ARG A 195 -4.34 2.47 -11.47
C ARG A 195 -5.32 3.12 -10.49
N LYS A 196 -5.13 4.38 -10.06
CA LYS A 196 -6.09 5.08 -9.20
C LYS A 196 -7.47 5.25 -9.83
N GLN A 197 -7.60 5.18 -11.16
CA GLN A 197 -8.90 5.21 -11.85
C GLN A 197 -9.73 3.92 -11.60
N THR A 198 -9.08 2.85 -11.14
CA THR A 198 -9.70 1.54 -10.95
C THR A 198 -9.73 1.13 -9.47
N TYR A 199 -8.72 1.53 -8.71
CA TYR A 199 -8.48 1.09 -7.33
C TYR A 199 -8.55 2.26 -6.35
N CYS A 200 -8.95 1.97 -5.11
CA CYS A 200 -8.59 2.81 -3.98
C CYS A 200 -7.12 2.54 -3.63
N ILE A 201 -6.27 3.56 -3.67
CA ILE A 201 -4.85 3.43 -3.35
C ILE A 201 -4.54 4.23 -2.09
N VAL A 202 -3.93 3.59 -1.09
CA VAL A 202 -3.34 4.26 0.07
C VAL A 202 -1.83 4.18 -0.08
N LEU A 203 -1.18 5.32 -0.25
CA LEU A 203 0.24 5.43 -0.55
C LEU A 203 0.97 6.12 0.60
N VAL A 204 1.98 5.45 1.15
CA VAL A 204 2.99 6.08 2.01
C VAL A 204 4.24 6.29 1.18
N GLU A 205 4.75 7.51 1.14
CA GLU A 205 5.98 7.89 0.45
C GLU A 205 6.71 9.02 1.19
N HIS A 206 8.01 9.10 0.98
CA HIS A 206 8.87 10.18 1.49
C HIS A 206 9.16 11.24 0.41
N ASP A 207 9.07 10.89 -0.85
CA ASP A 207 9.20 11.83 -1.97
C ASP A 207 7.95 12.70 -2.05
N MET A 208 8.09 13.95 -1.57
CA MET A 208 6.99 14.90 -1.49
C MET A 208 6.50 15.32 -2.87
N ASP A 209 7.37 15.38 -3.87
CA ASP A 209 6.98 15.76 -5.23
C ASP A 209 6.10 14.65 -5.84
N ALA A 210 6.53 13.39 -5.70
CA ALA A 210 5.76 12.24 -6.16
C ALA A 210 4.40 12.14 -5.46
N ILE A 211 4.34 12.32 -4.13
CA ILE A 211 3.10 12.21 -3.38
C ILE A 211 2.11 13.34 -3.73
N PHE A 212 2.61 14.57 -3.96
CA PHE A 212 1.79 15.69 -4.37
C PHE A 212 1.22 15.52 -5.79
N GLU A 213 2.02 14.95 -6.69
CA GLU A 213 1.60 14.67 -8.06
C GLU A 213 0.52 13.59 -8.15
N LEU A 214 0.57 12.61 -7.24
CA LEU A 214 -0.30 11.42 -7.26
C LEU A 214 -1.60 11.60 -6.48
N SER A 215 -1.56 12.34 -5.35
CA SER A 215 -2.62 12.32 -4.35
C SER A 215 -3.85 13.12 -4.74
N ASP A 216 -5.03 12.52 -4.62
CA ASP A 216 -6.32 13.21 -4.68
C ASP A 216 -6.70 13.75 -3.28
N GLN A 217 -6.27 13.04 -2.23
CA GLN A 217 -6.36 13.43 -0.82
C GLN A 217 -5.04 13.12 -0.13
N LEU A 218 -4.65 13.95 0.81
CA LEU A 218 -3.43 13.80 1.58
C LEU A 218 -3.72 13.88 3.07
N THR A 219 -3.25 12.89 3.82
CA THR A 219 -3.29 12.89 5.29
C THR A 219 -1.89 13.10 5.83
N VAL A 220 -1.74 14.03 6.76
CA VAL A 220 -0.52 14.21 7.54
C VAL A 220 -0.70 13.60 8.91
N LEU A 221 0.23 12.73 9.28
CA LEU A 221 0.37 12.19 10.63
C LEU A 221 1.59 12.82 11.29
N ASP A 222 1.47 13.12 12.58
CA ASP A 222 2.56 13.58 13.42
C ASP A 222 2.45 12.95 14.81
N ASN A 223 3.54 12.38 15.32
CA ASN A 223 3.62 11.76 16.66
C ASN A 223 2.43 10.83 16.97
N GLY A 224 2.03 10.02 15.99
CA GLY A 224 0.90 9.08 16.09
C GLY A 224 -0.47 9.73 16.09
N ARG A 225 -0.60 11.02 15.73
CA ARG A 225 -1.86 11.76 15.66
C ARG A 225 -2.18 12.20 14.25
N HIS A 226 -3.46 12.33 13.96
CA HIS A 226 -3.94 12.97 12.74
C HIS A 226 -3.80 14.48 12.85
N LEU A 227 -3.06 15.09 11.95
CA LEU A 227 -2.86 16.53 11.91
C LEU A 227 -3.89 17.21 10.98
N ILE A 228 -3.96 16.74 9.74
CA ILE A 228 -4.89 17.25 8.72
C ILE A 228 -5.13 16.18 7.66
N THR A 229 -6.31 16.20 7.04
CA THR A 229 -6.62 15.55 5.76
C THR A 229 -7.31 16.56 4.84
N GLY A 230 -6.85 16.66 3.61
CA GLY A 230 -7.39 17.59 2.61
C GLY A 230 -6.79 17.36 1.24
N THR A 231 -7.08 18.26 0.32
CA THR A 231 -6.37 18.33 -0.97
C THR A 231 -4.90 18.68 -0.77
N VAL A 232 -4.07 18.41 -1.77
CA VAL A 232 -2.64 18.75 -1.72
C VAL A 232 -2.44 20.24 -1.40
N ASP A 233 -3.23 21.12 -2.00
CA ASP A 233 -3.10 22.58 -1.79
C ASP A 233 -3.48 22.98 -0.37
N GLU A 234 -4.55 22.40 0.21
CA GLU A 234 -4.95 22.64 1.60
C GLU A 234 -3.87 22.20 2.58
N VAL A 235 -3.28 21.02 2.37
CA VAL A 235 -2.23 20.47 3.23
C VAL A 235 -0.95 21.31 3.13
N ARG A 236 -0.55 21.72 1.93
CA ARG A 236 0.65 22.59 1.71
C ARG A 236 0.50 23.95 2.36
N ALA A 237 -0.71 24.48 2.44
CA ALA A 237 -1.00 25.79 3.03
C ALA A 237 -1.06 25.78 4.55
N ASP A 238 -1.24 24.60 5.18
CA ASP A 238 -1.43 24.50 6.64
C ASP A 238 -0.10 24.75 7.39
N PRO A 239 -0.06 25.76 8.29
CA PRO A 239 1.15 26.09 9.06
C PRO A 239 1.64 24.94 9.95
N ARG A 240 0.72 24.13 10.48
CA ARG A 240 1.05 23.00 11.36
C ARG A 240 1.84 21.90 10.62
N VAL A 241 1.58 21.73 9.32
CA VAL A 241 2.34 20.80 8.47
C VAL A 241 3.78 21.24 8.33
N LYS A 242 4.01 22.53 8.10
CA LYS A 242 5.37 23.09 8.01
C LYS A 242 6.14 22.95 9.31
N GLU A 243 5.48 23.20 10.45
CA GLU A 243 6.08 23.05 11.78
C GLU A 243 6.46 21.60 12.09
N ALA A 244 5.58 20.63 11.76
CA ALA A 244 5.83 19.20 11.97
C ALA A 244 7.05 18.69 11.18
N TYR A 245 7.29 19.22 9.98
CA TYR A 245 8.46 18.84 9.17
C TYR A 245 9.74 19.57 9.59
N LEU A 246 9.68 20.84 10.00
CA LEU A 246 10.84 21.60 10.48
C LEU A 246 11.34 21.06 11.83
N GLY A 247 10.43 20.69 12.73
CA GLY A 247 10.80 20.07 14.01
C GLY A 247 11.48 18.70 13.86
N ALA A 248 11.10 17.93 12.84
CA ALA A 248 11.71 16.63 12.57
C ALA A 248 13.16 16.73 12.02
N GLU A 249 13.49 17.78 11.26
CA GLU A 249 14.86 18.00 10.77
C GLU A 249 15.83 18.34 11.92
N GLU A 250 15.35 18.99 12.98
CA GLU A 250 16.15 19.29 14.18
C GLU A 250 16.39 18.02 15.01
N ASP A 251 15.38 17.15 15.18
CA ASP A 251 15.50 15.90 15.93
C ASP A 251 16.44 14.89 15.22
N ASP A 252 16.35 14.75 13.89
CA ASP A 252 17.21 13.87 13.08
C ASP A 252 18.68 14.38 13.10
N ALA A 253 18.92 15.68 13.21
CA ALA A 253 20.25 16.26 13.31
C ALA A 253 20.90 16.02 14.70
N GLU A 254 20.10 16.01 15.76
CA GLU A 254 20.58 15.71 17.12
C GLU A 254 20.91 14.21 17.30
N GLU A 255 20.10 13.29 16.72
CA GLU A 255 20.38 11.85 16.76
C GLU A 255 21.64 11.47 15.96
N GLN A 256 22.01 12.18 14.90
CA GLN A 256 23.23 11.93 14.13
C GLN A 256 24.50 12.51 14.80
N ALA A 257 24.35 13.35 15.80
CA ALA A 257 25.45 14.01 16.52
C ALA A 257 25.78 13.34 17.87
N ALA A 258 25.00 12.35 18.31
CA ALA A 258 25.15 11.61 19.56
C ALA A 258 25.73 10.20 19.34
#